data_40023e07dbd0f5d99be17ed46c451386
#
_entry.id   40023e07dbd0f5d99be17ed46c451386
#
_cell.length_a   1.000
_cell.length_b   1.000
_cell.length_c   1.000
_cell.angle_alpha   90.00
_cell.angle_beta   90.00
_cell.angle_gamma   90.00
#
_symmetry.space_group_name_H-M   'P 1'
#
loop_
_entity.id
_entity.type
_entity.pdbx_description
1 polymer ?
#
loop_
_entity_poly.entity_id
_entity_poly.type
_entity_poly.pdbx_seq_one_letter_code
_entity_poly.pdbx_strand_id
1 'polypeptide(L)'
;PHSHYRGIASKFEIIHPDGRKETILSVPNYDFNWQRTYEFVEPKRVEAGARLVHTTWYDNSANNPGNPDPNRNVPWGQQSWDEMLYGAFSYTYVNETTEAPLHDKALSDTTQMVGFMDKDFDGKLTWAELPGRWKKRLASNFERADANGDGGLSIKEMYQLLQMRERQTAAGAL
;
A
#
# COMPACT_ATOMS: atom_id res chain seq x y z
N PRO A 1 -8.27 9.74 -2.93
CA PRO A 1 -7.02 10.19 -2.29
C PRO A 1 -7.32 11.07 -1.08
N HIS A 2 -6.45 10.97 -0.06
CA HIS A 2 -6.47 11.83 1.10
C HIS A 2 -5.04 12.18 1.51
N SER A 3 -4.77 13.46 1.62
CA SER A 3 -3.59 14.05 2.24
C SER A 3 -4.02 15.25 3.06
N HIS A 4 -3.10 15.84 3.84
CA HIS A 4 -3.41 17.02 4.63
C HIS A 4 -3.09 18.32 3.88
N TYR A 5 -3.01 19.44 4.59
CA TYR A 5 -2.96 20.81 4.02
C TYR A 5 -1.84 21.07 3.01
N ARG A 6 -0.74 20.31 3.05
CA ARG A 6 0.40 20.49 2.14
C ARG A 6 0.27 19.71 0.84
N GLY A 7 -0.72 18.81 0.74
CA GLY A 7 -0.99 18.08 -0.50
C GLY A 7 -1.42 19.01 -1.60
N ILE A 8 -0.79 18.91 -2.76
CA ILE A 8 -1.09 19.77 -3.94
C ILE A 8 -1.58 18.97 -5.15
N ALA A 9 -1.25 17.72 -5.24
CA ALA A 9 -1.71 16.83 -6.31
C ALA A 9 -1.72 15.37 -5.86
N SER A 10 -2.53 14.55 -6.53
CA SER A 10 -2.62 13.12 -6.27
C SER A 10 -2.92 12.34 -7.55
N LYS A 11 -2.42 11.11 -7.63
CA LYS A 11 -2.62 10.23 -8.78
C LYS A 11 -2.69 8.77 -8.34
N PHE A 12 -3.59 8.01 -8.97
CA PHE A 12 -3.59 6.55 -8.92
C PHE A 12 -3.25 5.95 -10.28
N GLU A 13 -2.36 4.99 -10.29
CA GLU A 13 -1.94 4.25 -11.47
C GLU A 13 -2.04 2.75 -11.23
N ILE A 14 -2.45 2.00 -12.24
CA ILE A 14 -2.28 0.57 -12.31
C ILE A 14 -0.97 0.28 -13.05
N ILE A 15 -0.10 -0.52 -12.43
CA ILE A 15 1.06 -1.11 -13.10
C ILE A 15 0.67 -2.55 -13.40
N HIS A 16 0.49 -2.85 -14.68
CA HIS A 16 0.14 -4.18 -15.17
C HIS A 16 1.33 -5.14 -15.07
N PRO A 17 1.11 -6.47 -15.07
CA PRO A 17 2.18 -7.46 -14.99
C PRO A 17 3.21 -7.36 -16.12
N ASP A 18 2.82 -6.82 -17.27
CA ASP A 18 3.70 -6.55 -18.42
C ASP A 18 4.52 -5.25 -18.28
N GLY A 19 4.37 -4.54 -17.16
CA GLY A 19 5.04 -3.27 -16.88
C GLY A 19 4.34 -2.03 -17.45
N ARG A 20 3.26 -2.18 -18.20
CA ARG A 20 2.46 -1.06 -18.71
C ARG A 20 1.82 -0.29 -17.56
N LYS A 21 1.92 1.03 -17.59
CA LYS A 21 1.31 1.93 -16.61
C LYS A 21 0.04 2.56 -17.16
N GLU A 22 -1.00 2.57 -16.36
CA GLU A 22 -2.28 3.18 -16.68
C GLU A 22 -2.72 4.10 -15.55
N THR A 23 -2.84 5.40 -15.83
CA THR A 23 -3.40 6.36 -14.87
C THR A 23 -4.92 6.18 -14.84
N ILE A 24 -5.47 5.87 -13.65
CA ILE A 24 -6.89 5.65 -13.44
C ILE A 24 -7.59 6.82 -12.74
N LEU A 25 -6.82 7.63 -12.02
CA LEU A 25 -7.30 8.87 -11.42
C LEU A 25 -6.14 9.87 -11.38
N SER A 26 -6.41 11.12 -11.78
CA SER A 26 -5.48 12.23 -11.63
C SER A 26 -6.22 13.43 -11.04
N VAL A 27 -5.69 13.93 -9.92
CA VAL A 27 -6.17 15.12 -9.21
C VAL A 27 -5.01 16.11 -9.17
N PRO A 28 -4.81 16.89 -10.24
CA PRO A 28 -3.65 17.77 -10.38
C PRO A 28 -3.70 19.01 -9.47
N ASN A 29 -4.89 19.36 -8.97
CA ASN A 29 -5.11 20.44 -8.02
C ASN A 29 -5.88 19.85 -6.84
N TYR A 30 -5.14 19.18 -5.94
CA TYR A 30 -5.75 18.63 -4.74
C TYR A 30 -6.09 19.75 -3.75
N ASP A 31 -7.27 19.69 -3.16
CA ASP A 31 -7.72 20.57 -2.08
C ASP A 31 -8.16 19.71 -0.89
N PHE A 32 -7.57 19.94 0.27
CA PHE A 32 -7.92 19.24 1.51
C PHE A 32 -9.42 19.30 1.85
N ASN A 33 -10.10 20.40 1.50
CA ASN A 33 -11.52 20.57 1.74
C ASN A 33 -12.41 19.88 0.68
N TRP A 34 -11.81 19.33 -0.37
CA TRP A 34 -12.50 18.66 -1.48
C TRP A 34 -12.12 17.18 -1.56
N GLN A 35 -12.44 16.45 -0.52
CA GLN A 35 -12.19 15.01 -0.46
C GLN A 35 -13.39 14.25 -1.01
N ARG A 36 -13.27 13.74 -2.22
CA ARG A 36 -14.33 13.03 -2.92
C ARG A 36 -13.99 11.58 -3.17
N THR A 37 -15.02 10.73 -3.13
CA THR A 37 -14.99 9.42 -3.75
C THR A 37 -15.21 9.59 -5.24
N TYR A 38 -14.34 9.01 -6.05
CA TYR A 38 -14.44 8.98 -7.50
C TYR A 38 -14.86 7.59 -7.92
N GLU A 39 -15.96 7.52 -8.67
CA GLU A 39 -16.51 6.24 -9.12
C GLU A 39 -16.31 6.10 -10.63
N PHE A 40 -15.96 4.91 -11.07
CA PHE A 40 -15.95 4.59 -12.49
C PHE A 40 -17.39 4.43 -12.98
N VAL A 41 -17.67 4.88 -14.20
CA VAL A 41 -18.98 4.65 -14.84
C VAL A 41 -19.28 3.15 -14.95
N GLU A 42 -18.25 2.37 -15.23
CA GLU A 42 -18.29 0.91 -15.19
C GLU A 42 -17.08 0.40 -14.40
N PRO A 43 -17.24 -0.71 -13.66
CA PRO A 43 -16.13 -1.31 -12.93
C PRO A 43 -14.96 -1.64 -13.86
N LYS A 44 -13.77 -1.22 -13.46
CA LYS A 44 -12.54 -1.49 -14.21
C LYS A 44 -11.97 -2.85 -13.84
N ARG A 45 -11.84 -3.72 -14.82
CA ARG A 45 -11.21 -5.02 -14.63
C ARG A 45 -9.69 -4.85 -14.49
N VAL A 46 -9.15 -5.41 -13.40
CA VAL A 46 -7.72 -5.45 -13.11
C VAL A 46 -7.29 -6.92 -13.08
N GLU A 47 -6.22 -7.24 -13.76
CA GLU A 47 -5.69 -8.60 -13.84
C GLU A 47 -4.85 -8.96 -12.61
N ALA A 48 -4.76 -10.24 -12.29
CA ALA A 48 -3.95 -10.73 -11.20
C ALA A 48 -2.46 -10.38 -11.41
N GLY A 49 -1.80 -9.93 -10.35
CA GLY A 49 -0.41 -9.48 -10.40
C GLY A 49 -0.22 -8.00 -10.75
N ALA A 50 -1.30 -7.29 -11.13
CA ALA A 50 -1.25 -5.84 -11.26
C ALA A 50 -1.05 -5.17 -9.89
N ARG A 51 -0.41 -4.00 -9.89
CA ARG A 51 -0.19 -3.20 -8.68
C ARG A 51 -0.91 -1.86 -8.80
N LEU A 52 -1.56 -1.43 -7.73
CA LEU A 52 -2.12 -0.09 -7.62
C LEU A 52 -1.11 0.81 -6.90
N VAL A 53 -0.70 1.88 -7.54
CA VAL A 53 0.24 2.86 -7.00
C VAL A 53 -0.48 4.18 -6.79
N HIS A 54 -0.42 4.68 -5.56
CA HIS A 54 -0.93 6.00 -5.19
C HIS A 54 0.26 6.94 -4.96
N THR A 55 0.31 8.04 -5.70
CA THR A 55 1.32 9.08 -5.58
C THR A 55 0.67 10.38 -5.18
N THR A 56 1.23 11.05 -4.18
CA THR A 56 0.80 12.39 -3.76
C THR A 56 2.00 13.32 -3.75
N TRP A 57 1.81 14.55 -4.19
CA TRP A 57 2.80 15.62 -4.15
C TRP A 57 2.44 16.58 -3.05
N TYR A 58 3.46 17.04 -2.34
CA TYR A 58 3.36 17.97 -1.22
C TYR A 58 4.20 19.21 -1.49
N ASP A 59 3.69 20.36 -1.08
CA ASP A 59 4.44 21.61 -1.08
C ASP A 59 4.49 22.18 0.35
N ASN A 60 5.69 22.09 0.96
CA ASN A 60 5.95 22.66 2.29
C ASN A 60 6.60 24.05 2.23
N SER A 61 6.52 24.73 1.10
CA SER A 61 7.05 26.09 0.95
C SER A 61 6.09 27.15 1.47
N ALA A 62 6.62 28.37 1.65
CA ALA A 62 5.82 29.55 1.96
C ALA A 62 4.88 29.99 0.81
N ASN A 63 5.06 29.44 -0.41
CA ASN A 63 4.21 29.75 -1.55
C ASN A 63 2.90 28.93 -1.55
N ASN A 64 2.82 27.87 -0.75
CA ASN A 64 1.60 27.10 -0.59
C ASN A 64 0.68 27.78 0.44
N PRO A 65 -0.45 28.37 0.02
CA PRO A 65 -1.36 29.06 0.94
C PRO A 65 -2.04 28.11 1.95
N GLY A 66 -2.06 26.78 1.66
CA GLY A 66 -2.58 25.76 2.57
C GLY A 66 -1.57 25.34 3.64
N ASN A 67 -0.29 25.73 3.53
CA ASN A 67 0.73 25.33 4.50
C ASN A 67 0.67 26.18 5.77
N PRO A 68 0.37 25.60 6.93
CA PRO A 68 0.24 26.38 8.17
C PRO A 68 1.59 26.90 8.72
N ASP A 69 2.71 26.24 8.41
CA ASP A 69 4.06 26.66 8.84
C ASP A 69 5.13 26.06 7.91
N PRO A 70 5.75 26.90 7.05
CA PRO A 70 6.77 26.46 6.11
C PRO A 70 8.13 26.15 6.77
N ASN A 71 8.33 26.54 8.03
CA ASN A 71 9.58 26.29 8.77
C ASN A 71 9.52 25.00 9.59
N ARG A 72 8.35 24.38 9.69
CA ARG A 72 8.15 23.16 10.45
C ARG A 72 8.71 21.96 9.70
N ASN A 73 9.46 21.12 10.41
CA ASN A 73 9.71 19.75 9.97
C ASN A 73 8.43 18.91 10.20
N VAL A 74 7.83 18.40 9.14
CA VAL A 74 6.49 17.80 9.18
C VAL A 74 6.59 16.29 9.34
N PRO A 75 6.23 15.73 10.52
CA PRO A 75 6.14 14.29 10.68
C PRO A 75 4.86 13.74 10.06
N TRP A 76 4.82 12.42 9.89
CA TRP A 76 3.56 11.72 9.70
C TRP A 76 2.69 11.83 10.96
N GLY A 77 1.40 12.11 10.79
CA GLY A 77 0.46 12.19 11.90
C GLY A 77 -0.99 12.27 11.43
N GLN A 78 -1.91 12.18 12.38
CA GLN A 78 -3.35 12.22 12.10
C GLN A 78 -3.95 13.62 12.13
N GLN A 79 -3.20 14.60 12.57
CA GLN A 79 -3.65 15.98 12.62
C GLN A 79 -3.46 16.67 11.27
N SER A 80 -4.37 17.57 10.90
CA SER A 80 -4.35 18.24 9.60
C SER A 80 -3.08 19.06 9.34
N TRP A 81 -2.38 19.48 10.38
CA TRP A 81 -1.08 20.17 10.29
C TRP A 81 0.15 19.23 10.25
N ASP A 82 -0.02 17.95 10.51
CA ASP A 82 0.95 16.91 10.21
C ASP A 82 0.81 16.48 8.74
N GLU A 83 1.44 15.41 8.32
CA GLU A 83 1.22 14.92 6.96
C GLU A 83 0.77 13.46 6.95
N MET A 84 -0.07 13.14 5.96
CA MET A 84 -0.61 11.81 5.76
C MET A 84 -0.77 11.55 4.26
N LEU A 85 -0.44 10.36 3.83
CA LEU A 85 -0.85 9.82 2.55
C LEU A 85 -1.77 8.64 2.81
N TYR A 86 -3.03 8.77 2.40
CA TYR A 86 -4.01 7.72 2.49
C TYR A 86 -4.77 7.59 1.16
N GLY A 87 -4.78 6.40 0.60
CA GLY A 87 -5.54 6.05 -0.59
C GLY A 87 -6.46 4.89 -0.29
N ALA A 88 -7.76 5.07 -0.52
CA ALA A 88 -8.74 4.01 -0.42
C ALA A 88 -9.31 3.69 -1.80
N PHE A 89 -9.59 2.43 -2.05
CA PHE A 89 -10.29 1.96 -3.22
C PHE A 89 -11.18 0.78 -2.85
N SER A 90 -12.29 0.65 -3.57
CA SER A 90 -13.20 -0.49 -3.43
C SER A 90 -13.03 -1.41 -4.62
N TYR A 91 -13.04 -2.71 -4.37
CA TYR A 91 -12.94 -3.73 -5.42
C TYR A 91 -13.77 -4.96 -5.06
N THR A 92 -14.09 -5.75 -6.07
CA THR A 92 -14.70 -7.07 -5.93
C THR A 92 -13.91 -8.08 -6.77
N TYR A 93 -13.85 -9.31 -6.30
CA TYR A 93 -13.27 -10.36 -7.13
C TYR A 93 -14.23 -10.77 -8.26
N VAL A 94 -13.68 -11.11 -9.41
CA VAL A 94 -14.48 -11.69 -10.49
C VAL A 94 -15.12 -13.00 -10.02
N ASN A 95 -16.42 -13.15 -10.21
CA ASN A 95 -17.25 -14.26 -9.74
C ASN A 95 -17.46 -14.33 -8.21
N GLU A 96 -17.12 -13.30 -7.45
CA GLU A 96 -17.51 -13.21 -6.06
C GLU A 96 -19.02 -12.98 -5.94
N THR A 97 -19.65 -13.71 -5.03
CA THR A 97 -21.06 -13.51 -4.66
C THR A 97 -21.21 -13.46 -3.15
N THR A 98 -22.36 -13.01 -2.67
CA THR A 98 -22.69 -13.02 -1.23
C THR A 98 -22.65 -14.41 -0.61
N GLU A 99 -22.97 -15.44 -1.41
CA GLU A 99 -22.98 -16.84 -0.99
C GLU A 99 -21.58 -17.47 -1.09
N ALA A 100 -20.71 -16.92 -1.95
CA ALA A 100 -19.35 -17.40 -2.18
C ALA A 100 -18.35 -16.22 -2.15
N PRO A 101 -18.08 -15.64 -0.97
CA PRO A 101 -17.11 -14.55 -0.83
C PRO A 101 -15.70 -15.09 -1.11
N LEU A 102 -14.93 -14.38 -1.92
CA LEU A 102 -13.55 -14.71 -2.27
C LEU A 102 -12.51 -13.90 -1.50
N HIS A 103 -12.98 -12.99 -0.65
CA HIS A 103 -12.07 -12.12 0.12
C HIS A 103 -11.28 -12.93 1.15
N ASP A 104 -9.98 -12.99 0.98
CA ASP A 104 -9.02 -13.47 1.98
C ASP A 104 -8.44 -12.28 2.76
N LYS A 105 -8.95 -12.08 3.97
CA LYS A 105 -8.50 -10.98 4.83
C LYS A 105 -7.00 -11.07 5.13
N ALA A 106 -6.46 -12.25 5.40
CA ALA A 106 -5.05 -12.41 5.73
C ALA A 106 -4.14 -12.08 4.53
N LEU A 107 -4.57 -12.46 3.33
CA LEU A 107 -3.89 -12.07 2.09
C LEU A 107 -3.97 -10.56 1.86
N SER A 108 -5.14 -9.96 2.07
CA SER A 108 -5.33 -8.51 1.95
C SER A 108 -4.44 -7.73 2.92
N ASP A 109 -4.43 -8.13 4.20
CA ASP A 109 -3.58 -7.51 5.22
C ASP A 109 -2.08 -7.66 4.89
N THR A 110 -1.67 -8.83 4.37
CA THR A 110 -0.30 -9.08 3.92
C THR A 110 0.06 -8.19 2.73
N THR A 111 -0.85 -8.06 1.76
CA THR A 111 -0.64 -7.22 0.57
C THR A 111 -0.45 -5.76 0.96
N GLN A 112 -1.29 -5.23 1.84
CA GLN A 112 -1.16 -3.87 2.35
C GLN A 112 0.17 -3.68 3.11
N MET A 113 0.54 -4.64 3.95
CA MET A 113 1.78 -4.60 4.72
C MET A 113 3.02 -4.61 3.80
N VAL A 114 3.05 -5.47 2.79
CA VAL A 114 4.12 -5.50 1.79
C VAL A 114 4.18 -4.17 1.05
N GLY A 115 3.06 -3.69 0.50
CA GLY A 115 3.01 -2.43 -0.23
C GLY A 115 3.43 -1.21 0.59
N PHE A 116 3.21 -1.23 1.91
CA PHE A 116 3.68 -0.15 2.80
C PHE A 116 5.21 -0.17 3.02
N MET A 117 5.84 -1.33 2.95
CA MET A 117 7.28 -1.49 3.19
C MET A 117 8.13 -1.52 1.91
N ASP A 118 7.54 -1.89 0.79
CA ASP A 118 8.13 -1.95 -0.54
C ASP A 118 8.41 -0.52 -1.04
N LYS A 119 9.67 -0.09 -0.96
CA LYS A 119 10.06 1.31 -1.24
C LYS A 119 10.31 1.59 -2.70
N ASP A 120 10.75 0.60 -3.45
CA ASP A 120 11.06 0.74 -4.87
C ASP A 120 9.91 0.23 -5.77
N PHE A 121 8.84 -0.26 -5.15
CA PHE A 121 7.61 -0.72 -5.80
C PHE A 121 7.84 -1.89 -6.78
N ASP A 122 8.78 -2.76 -6.46
CA ASP A 122 9.05 -3.95 -7.28
C ASP A 122 8.12 -5.13 -6.95
N GLY A 123 7.33 -5.02 -5.87
CA GLY A 123 6.31 -6.00 -5.46
C GLY A 123 6.83 -7.07 -4.50
N LYS A 124 8.03 -6.89 -3.96
CA LYS A 124 8.63 -7.77 -2.96
C LYS A 124 9.37 -6.98 -1.88
N LEU A 125 9.70 -7.63 -0.79
CA LEU A 125 10.42 -7.03 0.32
C LEU A 125 11.84 -7.59 0.40
N THR A 126 12.82 -6.78 0.07
CA THR A 126 14.23 -7.09 0.32
C THR A 126 14.57 -6.93 1.79
N TRP A 127 15.67 -7.54 2.23
CA TRP A 127 16.15 -7.35 3.60
C TRP A 127 16.41 -5.88 3.93
N ALA A 128 16.83 -5.06 2.96
CA ALA A 128 17.12 -3.63 3.15
C ALA A 128 15.86 -2.82 3.52
N GLU A 129 14.73 -3.15 2.94
CA GLU A 129 13.45 -2.47 3.12
C GLU A 129 12.75 -2.80 4.44
N LEU A 130 13.06 -3.94 5.03
CA LEU A 130 12.44 -4.36 6.27
C LEU A 130 12.77 -3.41 7.43
N PRO A 131 11.76 -2.88 8.15
CA PRO A 131 11.98 -2.18 9.41
C PRO A 131 12.67 -3.06 10.46
N GLY A 132 13.39 -2.43 11.39
CA GLY A 132 14.20 -3.16 12.39
C GLY A 132 13.43 -4.21 13.21
N ARG A 133 12.15 -3.94 13.52
CA ARG A 133 11.26 -4.92 14.19
C ARG A 133 11.02 -6.17 13.33
N TRP A 134 10.90 -6.00 12.01
CA TRP A 134 10.70 -7.09 11.08
C TRP A 134 12.00 -7.86 10.83
N LYS A 135 13.15 -7.17 10.74
CA LYS A 135 14.46 -7.81 10.67
C LYS A 135 14.68 -8.76 11.85
N LYS A 136 14.40 -8.30 13.08
CA LYS A 136 14.49 -9.17 14.27
C LYS A 136 13.53 -10.37 14.19
N ARG A 137 12.33 -10.16 13.68
CA ARG A 137 11.30 -11.20 13.59
C ARG A 137 11.59 -12.24 12.50
N LEU A 138 12.25 -11.84 11.43
CA LEU A 138 12.48 -12.69 10.25
C LEU A 138 13.92 -13.22 10.13
N ALA A 139 14.83 -12.82 11.03
CA ALA A 139 16.26 -13.13 10.93
C ALA A 139 16.58 -14.60 10.65
N SER A 140 15.84 -15.53 11.27
CA SER A 140 16.07 -16.98 11.10
C SER A 140 15.26 -17.63 9.99
N ASN A 141 14.36 -16.88 9.34
CA ASN A 141 13.41 -17.45 8.40
C ASN A 141 13.36 -16.73 7.05
N PHE A 142 14.08 -15.63 6.89
CA PHE A 142 14.02 -14.82 5.65
C PHE A 142 14.47 -15.64 4.44
N GLU A 143 15.67 -16.20 4.48
CA GLU A 143 16.21 -17.02 3.39
C GLU A 143 15.37 -18.28 3.09
N ARG A 144 14.78 -18.86 4.13
CA ARG A 144 13.90 -20.02 3.95
C ARG A 144 12.54 -19.66 3.37
N ALA A 145 12.08 -18.42 3.61
CA ALA A 145 10.82 -17.92 3.10
C ALA A 145 10.93 -17.42 1.65
N ASP A 146 12.13 -16.96 1.26
CA ASP A 146 12.48 -16.66 -0.13
C ASP A 146 12.66 -17.98 -0.90
N ALA A 147 11.54 -18.54 -1.32
CA ALA A 147 11.49 -19.88 -1.90
C ALA A 147 12.04 -19.92 -3.33
N ASN A 148 12.03 -18.81 -4.04
CA ASN A 148 12.57 -18.69 -5.39
C ASN A 148 14.02 -18.21 -5.44
N GLY A 149 14.58 -17.76 -4.30
CA GLY A 149 15.96 -17.32 -4.16
C GLY A 149 16.28 -16.01 -4.86
N ASP A 150 15.27 -15.13 -5.07
CA ASP A 150 15.45 -13.88 -5.78
C ASP A 150 15.90 -12.70 -4.89
N GLY A 151 16.10 -12.94 -3.60
CA GLY A 151 16.61 -11.98 -2.62
C GLY A 151 15.54 -11.10 -1.98
N GLY A 152 14.26 -11.35 -2.25
CA GLY A 152 13.13 -10.63 -1.68
C GLY A 152 11.95 -11.54 -1.34
N LEU A 153 11.06 -11.10 -0.46
CA LEU A 153 9.84 -11.81 -0.14
C LEU A 153 8.67 -11.20 -0.92
N SER A 154 8.17 -11.92 -1.91
CA SER A 154 6.92 -11.58 -2.59
C SER A 154 5.73 -11.62 -1.62
N ILE A 155 4.60 -11.03 -2.01
CA ILE A 155 3.34 -11.10 -1.23
C ILE A 155 2.98 -12.55 -0.90
N LYS A 156 3.13 -13.46 -1.87
CA LYS A 156 2.83 -14.89 -1.69
C LYS A 156 3.75 -15.54 -0.64
N GLU A 157 5.03 -15.30 -0.70
CA GLU A 157 6.01 -15.84 0.24
C GLU A 157 5.82 -15.28 1.64
N MET A 158 5.57 -13.98 1.76
CA MET A 158 5.27 -13.35 3.04
C MET A 158 3.96 -13.89 3.63
N TYR A 159 2.91 -14.05 2.83
CA TYR A 159 1.65 -14.64 3.26
C TYR A 159 1.84 -16.07 3.79
N GLN A 160 2.55 -16.92 3.04
CA GLN A 160 2.84 -18.28 3.47
C GLN A 160 3.64 -18.32 4.78
N LEU A 161 4.64 -17.47 4.92
CA LEU A 161 5.43 -17.35 6.15
C LEU A 161 4.57 -16.96 7.35
N LEU A 162 3.67 -16.00 7.19
CA LEU A 162 2.78 -15.56 8.28
C LEU A 162 1.79 -16.66 8.66
N GLN A 163 1.20 -17.35 7.70
CA GLN A 163 0.27 -18.47 7.94
C GLN A 163 0.95 -19.65 8.68
N MET A 164 2.19 -19.99 8.32
CA MET A 164 2.96 -21.03 9.04
C MET A 164 3.17 -20.66 10.51
N ARG A 165 3.44 -19.40 10.80
CA ARG A 165 3.67 -18.92 12.18
C ARG A 165 2.41 -18.95 13.02
N GLU A 166 1.27 -18.55 12.46
CA GLU A 166 -0.02 -18.61 13.15
C GLU A 166 -0.36 -20.05 13.54
N ARG A 167 -0.16 -20.99 12.63
CA ARG A 167 -0.36 -22.44 12.92
C ARG A 167 0.56 -22.95 14.01
N GLN A 168 1.83 -22.54 14.03
CA GLN A 168 2.79 -22.92 15.07
C GLN A 168 2.41 -22.34 16.44
N THR A 169 1.96 -21.07 16.46
CA THR A 169 1.49 -20.43 17.71
C THR A 169 0.24 -21.10 18.25
N ALA A 170 -0.70 -21.43 17.38
CA ALA A 170 -1.91 -22.15 17.76
C ALA A 170 -1.63 -23.58 18.25
N ALA A 171 -0.68 -24.28 17.65
CA ALA A 171 -0.28 -25.63 18.07
C ALA A 171 0.55 -25.67 19.37
N GLY A 172 1.25 -24.58 19.71
CA GLY A 172 2.01 -24.45 20.96
C GLY A 172 1.19 -23.91 22.15
N ALA A 173 -0.08 -23.57 21.93
CA ALA A 173 -1.00 -23.07 22.97
C ALA A 173 -1.94 -24.17 23.51
N LEU A 174 -1.78 -25.42 23.09
CA LEU A 174 -2.43 -26.65 23.60
C LEU A 174 -1.46 -27.44 24.46
#